data_eb2f06be3e32026d1e722b9e5213cb3c
#
_entry.id   eb2f06be3e32026d1e722b9e5213cb3c
#
_cell.length_a   1.000
_cell.length_b   1.000
_cell.length_c   1.000
_cell.angle_alpha   90.00
_cell.angle_beta   90.00
_cell.angle_gamma   90.00
#
_symmetry.space_group_name_H-M   'P 1'
#
loop_
_entity.id
_entity.type
_entity.pdbx_description
1 polymer ?
#
loop_
_entity_poly.entity_id
_entity_poly.type
_entity_poly.pdbx_seq_one_letter_code
_entity_poly.pdbx_strand_id
1 'polypeptide(L)'
;MPTANCATAVPSGVILQIITACPPKDREALAAKVAKLEKKIFPSSEAFDYSVELKKKNIGLVLALKEGSQELVGYLVFQRQKSLAWLHKLATIEQERGKGIARCLVHSLCQQMKKGGCRTIVLWVDEARNPARALYTSCGFQEIERLQDYYGPGRTALKMELAIIE
;
A
#
# COMPACT_ATOMS: atom_id res chain seq x y z
N MET A 1 12.18 19.09 8.01
CA MET A 1 11.38 18.01 7.39
C MET A 1 11.43 16.79 8.28
N PRO A 2 10.30 16.35 8.78
CA PRO A 2 10.31 15.08 9.47
C PRO A 2 10.63 14.00 8.45
N THR A 3 11.81 13.46 8.53
CA THR A 3 12.11 12.23 7.87
C THR A 3 11.12 11.20 8.41
N ALA A 4 10.61 10.35 7.52
CA ALA A 4 9.75 9.24 7.92
C ALA A 4 10.55 8.25 8.76
N ASN A 5 10.89 8.66 9.95
CA ASN A 5 11.59 7.81 10.91
C ASN A 5 10.52 7.05 11.71
N CYS A 6 9.64 6.38 10.97
CA CYS A 6 8.68 5.47 11.56
C CYS A 6 9.34 4.11 11.72
N ALA A 7 10.13 3.98 12.75
CA ALA A 7 10.53 2.66 13.22
C ALA A 7 9.28 2.01 13.82
N THR A 8 8.36 1.58 12.96
CA THR A 8 7.18 0.86 13.42
C THR A 8 7.52 -0.60 13.53
N ALA A 9 7.55 -1.09 14.76
CA ALA A 9 7.67 -2.51 14.99
C ALA A 9 6.48 -3.23 14.34
N VAL A 10 6.76 -4.34 13.65
CA VAL A 10 5.71 -5.20 13.10
C VAL A 10 4.88 -5.73 14.25
N PRO A 11 3.54 -5.66 14.19
CA PRO A 11 2.70 -6.21 15.25
C PRO A 11 3.00 -7.67 15.53
N SER A 12 2.89 -8.07 16.80
CA SER A 12 3.12 -9.46 17.20
C SER A 12 2.23 -10.42 16.41
N GLY A 13 2.82 -11.51 15.93
CA GLY A 13 2.08 -12.52 15.18
C GLY A 13 1.83 -12.18 13.71
N VAL A 14 2.41 -11.10 13.20
CA VAL A 14 2.30 -10.69 11.80
C VAL A 14 3.68 -10.68 11.16
N ILE A 15 3.76 -11.20 9.95
CA ILE A 15 4.98 -11.12 9.13
C ILE A 15 4.68 -10.35 7.84
N LEU A 16 5.63 -9.55 7.40
CA LEU A 16 5.55 -8.86 6.12
C LEU A 16 6.33 -9.65 5.07
N GLN A 17 5.75 -9.76 3.88
CA GLN A 17 6.36 -10.51 2.80
C GLN A 17 6.25 -9.73 1.49
N ILE A 18 7.37 -9.60 0.78
CA ILE A 18 7.41 -8.97 -0.53
C ILE A 18 7.20 -10.06 -1.56
N ILE A 19 6.23 -9.90 -2.47
CA ILE A 19 5.84 -10.95 -3.40
C ILE A 19 7.02 -11.41 -4.29
N THR A 20 7.91 -10.51 -4.66
CA THR A 20 9.08 -10.85 -5.49
C THR A 20 10.10 -11.71 -4.74
N ALA A 21 10.05 -11.72 -3.41
CA ALA A 21 10.90 -12.56 -2.58
C ALA A 21 10.31 -13.96 -2.37
N CYS A 22 9.05 -14.17 -2.77
CA CYS A 22 8.40 -15.48 -2.68
C CYS A 22 8.78 -16.35 -3.87
N PRO A 23 8.81 -17.68 -3.72
CA PRO A 23 9.00 -18.57 -4.87
C PRO A 23 7.96 -18.30 -5.94
N PRO A 24 8.32 -18.31 -7.24
CA PRO A 24 7.36 -18.03 -8.32
C PRO A 24 6.09 -18.89 -8.27
N LYS A 25 6.20 -20.13 -7.83
CA LYS A 25 5.05 -21.04 -7.69
C LYS A 25 4.03 -20.57 -6.66
N ASP A 26 4.46 -19.79 -5.64
CA ASP A 26 3.58 -19.31 -4.58
C ASP A 26 2.95 -17.95 -4.89
N ARG A 27 3.53 -17.20 -5.85
CA ARG A 27 3.07 -15.85 -6.20
C ARG A 27 1.64 -15.84 -6.72
N GLU A 28 1.29 -16.80 -7.56
CA GLU A 28 -0.06 -16.89 -8.14
C GLU A 28 -1.12 -17.12 -7.05
N ALA A 29 -0.83 -18.03 -6.13
CA ALA A 29 -1.74 -18.32 -5.02
C ALA A 29 -1.90 -17.10 -4.09
N LEU A 30 -0.81 -16.40 -3.80
CA LEU A 30 -0.84 -15.19 -2.99
C LEU A 30 -1.60 -14.05 -3.68
N ALA A 31 -1.39 -13.87 -4.98
CA ALA A 31 -2.13 -12.90 -5.77
C ALA A 31 -3.63 -13.19 -5.78
N ALA A 32 -4.02 -14.46 -5.85
CA ALA A 32 -5.42 -14.86 -5.78
C ALA A 32 -6.05 -14.53 -4.41
N LYS A 33 -5.30 -14.70 -3.33
CA LYS A 33 -5.75 -14.30 -1.99
C LYS A 33 -5.98 -12.79 -1.89
N VAL A 34 -5.08 -12.01 -2.47
CA VAL A 34 -5.22 -10.54 -2.51
C VAL A 34 -6.46 -10.14 -3.31
N ALA A 35 -6.66 -10.72 -4.49
CA ALA A 35 -7.83 -10.43 -5.32
C ALA A 35 -9.13 -10.75 -4.61
N LYS A 36 -9.18 -11.85 -3.87
CA LYS A 36 -10.36 -12.25 -3.10
C LYS A 36 -10.64 -11.26 -1.96
N LEU A 37 -9.61 -10.84 -1.24
CA LEU A 37 -9.75 -9.85 -0.17
C LEU A 37 -10.19 -8.50 -0.72
N GLU A 38 -9.63 -8.09 -1.85
CA GLU A 38 -9.93 -6.80 -2.48
C GLU A 38 -11.41 -6.67 -2.85
N LYS A 39 -12.04 -7.75 -3.33
CA LYS A 39 -13.47 -7.75 -3.66
C LYS A 39 -14.36 -7.43 -2.46
N LYS A 40 -13.90 -7.72 -1.25
CA LYS A 40 -14.63 -7.42 -0.01
C LYS A 40 -14.46 -5.99 0.46
N ILE A 41 -13.37 -5.33 0.07
CA ILE A 41 -12.98 -4.01 0.59
C ILE A 41 -13.25 -2.89 -0.40
N PHE A 42 -13.00 -3.12 -1.69
CA PHE A 42 -13.10 -2.10 -2.73
C PHE A 42 -14.24 -2.39 -3.71
N PRO A 43 -14.85 -1.31 -4.29
CA PRO A 43 -15.83 -1.48 -5.37
C PRO A 43 -15.22 -2.20 -6.57
N SER A 44 -16.06 -2.93 -7.31
CA SER A 44 -15.62 -3.65 -8.51
C SER A 44 -15.01 -2.73 -9.58
N SER A 45 -15.45 -1.46 -9.61
CA SER A 45 -14.88 -0.45 -10.53
C SER A 45 -13.42 -0.11 -10.23
N GLU A 46 -12.95 -0.42 -9.01
CA GLU A 46 -11.58 -0.20 -8.58
C GLU A 46 -10.76 -1.50 -8.59
N ALA A 47 -11.32 -2.57 -9.15
CA ALA A 47 -10.66 -3.87 -9.19
C ALA A 47 -9.34 -3.82 -9.96
N PHE A 48 -8.32 -4.44 -9.38
CA PHE A 48 -6.98 -4.52 -9.94
C PHE A 48 -6.76 -5.94 -10.47
N ASP A 49 -6.38 -6.05 -11.73
CA ASP A 49 -6.13 -7.38 -12.32
C ASP A 49 -4.72 -7.84 -12.01
N TYR A 50 -4.58 -8.58 -10.91
CA TYR A 50 -3.28 -9.05 -10.44
C TYR A 50 -2.61 -10.02 -11.40
N SER A 51 -3.39 -10.78 -12.18
CA SER A 51 -2.81 -11.72 -13.15
C SER A 51 -2.08 -11.01 -14.30
N VAL A 52 -2.54 -9.81 -14.64
CA VAL A 52 -1.92 -8.98 -15.67
C VAL A 52 -0.86 -8.04 -15.08
N GLU A 53 -1.25 -7.32 -14.01
CA GLU A 53 -0.41 -6.25 -13.47
C GLU A 53 0.89 -6.75 -12.82
N LEU A 54 0.86 -7.89 -12.14
CA LEU A 54 2.06 -8.44 -11.50
C LEU A 54 3.09 -9.00 -12.49
N LYS A 55 2.73 -9.13 -13.75
CA LYS A 55 3.68 -9.48 -14.82
C LYS A 55 4.57 -8.29 -15.19
N LYS A 56 4.13 -7.08 -14.89
CA LYS A 56 4.91 -5.87 -15.13
C LYS A 56 6.02 -5.77 -14.08
N LYS A 57 7.23 -5.48 -14.51
CA LYS A 57 8.40 -5.42 -13.62
C LYS A 57 8.36 -4.31 -12.59
N ASN A 58 7.58 -3.25 -12.88
CA ASN A 58 7.51 -2.07 -12.01
C ASN A 58 6.36 -2.11 -11.00
N ILE A 59 5.52 -3.16 -11.03
CA ILE A 59 4.43 -3.34 -10.07
C ILE A 59 4.86 -4.33 -8.99
N GLY A 60 4.61 -4.00 -7.74
CA GLY A 60 4.93 -4.86 -6.62
C GLY A 60 3.84 -4.93 -5.57
N LEU A 61 3.93 -5.94 -4.74
CA LEU A 61 3.04 -6.20 -3.62
C LEU A 61 3.85 -6.42 -2.35
N VAL A 62 3.38 -5.81 -1.26
CA VAL A 62 3.82 -6.15 0.09
C VAL A 62 2.63 -6.76 0.81
N LEU A 63 2.82 -7.92 1.42
CA LEU A 63 1.76 -8.68 2.07
C LEU A 63 1.99 -8.72 3.58
N ALA A 64 0.92 -8.61 4.35
CA ALA A 64 0.93 -8.86 5.78
C ALA A 64 0.17 -10.16 6.04
N LEU A 65 0.86 -11.14 6.61
CA LEU A 65 0.34 -12.47 6.85
C LEU A 65 0.39 -12.79 8.34
N LYS A 66 -0.58 -13.57 8.81
CA LYS A 66 -0.52 -14.12 10.18
C LYS A 66 0.56 -15.19 10.24
N GLU A 67 1.43 -15.07 11.24
CA GLU A 67 2.43 -16.09 11.51
C GLU A 67 1.74 -17.42 11.83
N GLY A 68 2.25 -18.51 11.25
CA GLY A 68 1.69 -19.83 11.43
C GLY A 68 0.62 -20.18 10.40
N SER A 69 -0.54 -19.52 10.43
CA SER A 69 -1.66 -19.80 9.51
C SER A 69 -1.44 -19.32 8.11
N GLN A 70 -0.57 -18.33 7.91
CA GLN A 70 -0.32 -17.65 6.63
C GLN A 70 -1.58 -16.97 6.07
N GLU A 71 -2.53 -16.62 6.95
CA GLU A 71 -3.72 -15.88 6.55
C GLU A 71 -3.34 -14.45 6.17
N LEU A 72 -3.84 -13.99 5.02
CA LEU A 72 -3.62 -12.62 4.56
C LEU A 72 -4.47 -11.65 5.39
N VAL A 73 -3.81 -10.70 6.06
CA VAL A 73 -4.49 -9.70 6.89
C VAL A 73 -4.37 -8.28 6.36
N GLY A 74 -3.49 -8.05 5.41
CA GLY A 74 -3.35 -6.75 4.77
C GLY A 74 -2.42 -6.84 3.57
N TYR A 75 -2.47 -5.81 2.71
CA TYR A 75 -1.61 -5.75 1.55
C TYR A 75 -1.43 -4.30 1.06
N LEU A 76 -0.37 -4.09 0.29
CA LEU A 76 -0.06 -2.83 -0.34
C LEU A 76 0.39 -3.09 -1.77
N VAL A 77 -0.17 -2.35 -2.73
CA VAL A 77 0.21 -2.40 -4.15
C VAL A 77 0.93 -1.12 -4.51
N PHE A 78 2.08 -1.22 -5.14
CA PHE A 78 2.84 -0.07 -5.58
C PHE A 78 3.35 -0.23 -7.01
N GLN A 79 3.69 0.90 -7.62
CA GLN A 79 4.29 0.95 -8.95
C GLN A 79 5.47 1.90 -8.93
N ARG A 80 6.63 1.42 -9.34
CA ARG A 80 7.83 2.25 -9.43
C ARG A 80 7.97 2.86 -10.81
N GLN A 81 8.22 4.17 -10.86
CA GLN A 81 8.50 4.91 -12.09
C GLN A 81 9.72 5.80 -11.86
N LYS A 82 10.91 5.34 -12.29
CA LYS A 82 12.18 6.06 -12.09
C LYS A 82 12.45 6.36 -10.62
N SER A 83 12.50 7.63 -10.23
CA SER A 83 12.75 8.07 -8.85
C SER A 83 11.47 8.22 -8.02
N LEU A 84 10.31 7.86 -8.58
CA LEU A 84 8.99 8.01 -7.98
C LEU A 84 8.34 6.65 -7.81
N ALA A 85 7.62 6.45 -6.73
CA ALA A 85 6.78 5.27 -6.54
C ALA A 85 5.34 5.68 -6.27
N TRP A 86 4.40 5.03 -6.93
CA TRP A 86 2.97 5.19 -6.68
C TRP A 86 2.49 4.15 -5.69
N LEU A 87 1.86 4.58 -4.62
CA LEU A 87 1.12 3.68 -3.73
C LEU A 87 -0.31 3.62 -4.27
N HIS A 88 -0.65 2.51 -4.93
CA HIS A 88 -1.95 2.36 -5.57
C HIS A 88 -3.05 1.88 -4.63
N LYS A 89 -2.74 0.91 -3.77
CA LYS A 89 -3.71 0.33 -2.85
C LYS A 89 -3.07 -0.05 -1.53
N LEU A 90 -3.83 0.13 -0.47
CA LEU A 90 -3.45 -0.24 0.89
C LEU A 90 -4.71 -0.70 1.61
N ALA A 91 -4.69 -1.90 2.14
CA ALA A 91 -5.84 -2.46 2.83
C ALA A 91 -5.44 -3.34 4.01
N THR A 92 -6.26 -3.32 5.05
CA THR A 92 -6.16 -4.21 6.20
C THR A 92 -7.55 -4.76 6.48
N ILE A 93 -7.65 -6.06 6.80
CA ILE A 93 -8.94 -6.64 7.15
C ILE A 93 -9.50 -5.95 8.40
N GLU A 94 -10.84 -5.85 8.47
CA GLU A 94 -11.51 -5.10 9.54
C GLU A 94 -11.11 -5.57 10.94
N GLN A 95 -11.01 -6.87 11.14
CA GLN A 95 -10.66 -7.47 12.44
C GLN A 95 -9.24 -7.13 12.91
N GLU A 96 -8.37 -6.74 12.00
CA GLU A 96 -6.96 -6.43 12.30
C GLU A 96 -6.65 -4.93 12.23
N ARG A 97 -7.66 -4.09 12.03
CA ARG A 97 -7.48 -2.63 11.99
C ARG A 97 -7.13 -2.09 13.38
N GLY A 98 -6.41 -0.97 13.41
CA GLY A 98 -5.99 -0.33 14.65
C GLY A 98 -4.78 -0.95 15.32
N LYS A 99 -4.16 -1.95 14.72
CA LYS A 99 -2.97 -2.64 15.26
C LYS A 99 -1.66 -2.18 14.63
N GLY A 100 -1.70 -1.23 13.70
CA GLY A 100 -0.51 -0.70 13.05
C GLY A 100 -0.03 -1.47 11.83
N ILE A 101 -0.82 -2.40 11.29
CA ILE A 101 -0.43 -3.20 10.11
C ILE A 101 -0.25 -2.31 8.87
N ALA A 102 -1.21 -1.43 8.60
CA ALA A 102 -1.12 -0.52 7.44
C ALA A 102 0.11 0.39 7.52
N ARG A 103 0.41 0.89 8.71
CA ARG A 103 1.60 1.71 8.94
C ARG A 103 2.89 0.93 8.67
N CYS A 104 2.94 -0.33 9.08
CA CYS A 104 4.08 -1.21 8.81
C CYS A 104 4.25 -1.48 7.31
N LEU A 105 3.14 -1.67 6.60
CA LEU A 105 3.17 -1.85 5.14
C LEU A 105 3.74 -0.62 4.45
N VAL A 106 3.30 0.58 4.83
CA VAL A 106 3.82 1.84 4.27
C VAL A 106 5.31 1.99 4.59
N HIS A 107 5.70 1.70 5.83
CA HIS A 107 7.10 1.78 6.25
C HIS A 107 7.98 0.81 5.44
N SER A 108 7.51 -0.42 5.21
CA SER A 108 8.21 -1.41 4.39
C SER A 108 8.41 -0.89 2.95
N LEU A 109 7.38 -0.27 2.38
CA LEU A 109 7.48 0.35 1.06
C LEU A 109 8.55 1.46 1.05
N CYS A 110 8.55 2.32 2.05
CA CYS A 110 9.52 3.41 2.15
C CYS A 110 10.96 2.89 2.18
N GLN A 111 11.21 1.88 2.99
CA GLN A 111 12.54 1.26 3.08
C GLN A 111 12.96 0.62 1.76
N GLN A 112 12.05 -0.10 1.13
CA GLN A 112 12.31 -0.80 -0.14
C GLN A 112 12.61 0.20 -1.26
N MET A 113 11.83 1.27 -1.35
CA MET A 113 11.99 2.30 -2.38
C MET A 113 13.26 3.12 -2.13
N LYS A 114 13.58 3.43 -0.89
CA LYS A 114 14.81 4.13 -0.53
C LYS A 114 16.06 3.34 -0.96
N LYS A 115 16.08 2.04 -0.69
CA LYS A 115 17.16 1.15 -1.13
C LYS A 115 17.30 1.12 -2.65
N GLY A 116 16.19 1.23 -3.37
CA GLY A 116 16.15 1.24 -4.83
C GLY A 116 16.42 2.60 -5.46
N GLY A 117 16.70 3.64 -4.68
CA GLY A 117 17.03 4.97 -5.19
C GLY A 117 15.83 5.85 -5.50
N CYS A 118 14.62 5.45 -5.09
CA CYS A 118 13.45 6.33 -5.18
C CYS A 118 13.58 7.47 -4.18
N ARG A 119 13.06 8.64 -4.57
CA ARG A 119 13.08 9.85 -3.73
C ARG A 119 11.72 10.21 -3.17
N THR A 120 10.66 9.75 -3.79
CA THR A 120 9.31 10.20 -3.48
C THR A 120 8.31 9.08 -3.63
N ILE A 121 7.35 9.02 -2.72
CA ILE A 121 6.16 8.16 -2.84
C ILE A 121 4.95 9.08 -2.96
N VAL A 122 4.07 8.80 -3.92
CA VAL A 122 2.85 9.56 -4.16
C VAL A 122 1.65 8.63 -4.15
N LEU A 123 0.49 9.20 -3.82
CA LEU A 123 -0.77 8.47 -3.84
C LEU A 123 -1.93 9.42 -4.13
N TRP A 124 -3.03 8.84 -4.58
CA TRP A 124 -4.33 9.50 -4.63
C TRP A 124 -5.25 8.87 -3.60
N VAL A 125 -5.99 9.67 -2.85
CA VAL A 125 -6.95 9.20 -1.87
C VAL A 125 -8.24 10.03 -1.97
N ASP A 126 -9.40 9.38 -1.78
CA ASP A 126 -10.67 10.07 -1.71
C ASP A 126 -10.70 10.94 -0.44
N GLU A 127 -11.04 12.21 -0.58
CA GLU A 127 -11.13 13.15 0.54
C GLU A 127 -12.02 12.64 1.68
N ALA A 128 -13.06 11.89 1.35
CA ALA A 128 -14.01 11.36 2.32
C ALA A 128 -13.45 10.19 3.15
N ARG A 129 -12.34 9.61 2.74
CA ARG A 129 -11.73 8.47 3.45
C ARG A 129 -10.86 8.96 4.61
N ASN A 130 -11.48 9.46 5.66
CA ASN A 130 -10.79 10.06 6.80
C ASN A 130 -9.77 9.13 7.48
N PRO A 131 -10.05 7.85 7.74
CA PRO A 131 -9.05 6.97 8.35
C PRO A 131 -7.80 6.80 7.49
N ALA A 132 -7.96 6.68 6.17
CA ALA A 132 -6.82 6.57 5.25
C ALA A 132 -5.99 7.86 5.23
N ARG A 133 -6.64 9.01 5.16
CA ARG A 133 -5.98 10.31 5.19
C ARG A 133 -5.19 10.51 6.49
N ALA A 134 -5.79 10.17 7.61
CA ALA A 134 -5.14 10.27 8.92
C ALA A 134 -3.89 9.38 8.98
N LEU A 135 -3.99 8.17 8.45
CA LEU A 135 -2.85 7.24 8.37
C LEU A 135 -1.71 7.84 7.55
N TYR A 136 -2.02 8.31 6.34
CA TYR A 136 -0.99 8.87 5.45
C TYR A 136 -0.34 10.10 6.05
N THR A 137 -1.13 11.00 6.64
CA THR A 137 -0.62 12.18 7.33
C THR A 137 0.31 11.79 8.49
N SER A 138 -0.07 10.77 9.25
CA SER A 138 0.74 10.28 10.37
C SER A 138 2.05 9.65 9.90
N CYS A 139 2.10 9.15 8.65
CA CYS A 139 3.32 8.62 8.05
C CYS A 139 4.20 9.70 7.42
N GLY A 140 3.76 10.95 7.41
CA GLY A 140 4.52 12.07 6.88
C GLY A 140 4.11 12.54 5.49
N PHE A 141 3.07 11.96 4.90
CA PHE A 141 2.54 12.40 3.61
C PHE A 141 1.92 13.79 3.75
N GLN A 142 2.10 14.61 2.73
CA GLN A 142 1.54 15.96 2.65
C GLN A 142 0.64 16.06 1.42
N GLU A 143 -0.48 16.76 1.55
CA GLU A 143 -1.38 17.05 0.44
C GLU A 143 -0.72 18.05 -0.51
N ILE A 144 -0.65 17.72 -1.80
CA ILE A 144 -0.03 18.58 -2.82
C ILE A 144 -0.98 18.99 -3.94
N GLU A 145 -2.10 18.29 -4.13
CA GLU A 145 -3.03 18.57 -5.22
C GLU A 145 -4.42 18.05 -4.85
N ARG A 146 -5.46 18.72 -5.38
CA ARG A 146 -6.86 18.34 -5.24
C ARG A 146 -7.52 18.32 -6.61
N LEU A 147 -8.25 17.24 -6.93
CA LEU A 147 -9.04 17.14 -8.16
C LEU A 147 -10.49 16.86 -7.81
N GLN A 148 -11.36 17.82 -8.11
CA GLN A 148 -12.80 17.68 -7.88
C GLN A 148 -13.38 16.64 -8.84
N ASP A 149 -14.37 15.87 -8.35
CA ASP A 149 -15.13 14.88 -9.13
C ASP A 149 -14.27 13.79 -9.78
N TYR A 150 -13.06 13.54 -9.25
CA TYR A 150 -12.12 12.55 -9.80
C TYR A 150 -12.69 11.12 -9.75
N TYR A 151 -13.29 10.74 -8.62
CA TYR A 151 -13.89 9.40 -8.44
C TYR A 151 -15.38 9.37 -8.82
N GLY A 152 -15.96 10.51 -9.18
CA GLY A 152 -17.37 10.67 -9.50
C GLY A 152 -17.89 11.99 -8.93
N PRO A 153 -19.16 12.36 -9.24
CA PRO A 153 -19.74 13.61 -8.76
C PRO A 153 -19.62 13.76 -7.23
N GLY A 154 -19.08 14.89 -6.78
CA GLY A 154 -18.91 15.19 -5.36
C GLY A 154 -17.79 14.44 -4.65
N ARG A 155 -16.98 13.66 -5.38
CA ARG A 155 -15.89 12.85 -4.81
C ARG A 155 -14.53 13.42 -5.22
N THR A 156 -13.97 14.25 -4.34
CA THR A 156 -12.68 14.89 -4.55
C THR A 156 -11.53 13.94 -4.25
N ALA A 157 -10.54 13.90 -5.15
CA ALA A 157 -9.29 13.16 -4.91
C ALA A 157 -8.23 14.12 -4.37
N LEU A 158 -7.48 13.64 -3.39
CA LEU A 158 -6.30 14.33 -2.86
C LEU A 158 -5.05 13.58 -3.29
N LYS A 159 -4.10 14.31 -3.87
CA LYS A 159 -2.78 13.76 -4.13
C LYS A 159 -1.89 14.05 -2.93
N MET A 160 -1.28 13.03 -2.38
CA MET A 160 -0.38 13.15 -1.24
C MET A 160 1.01 12.67 -1.62
N GLU A 161 2.02 13.26 -1.01
CA GLU A 161 3.41 12.99 -1.32
C GLU A 161 4.23 12.81 -0.05
N LEU A 162 5.13 11.85 -0.07
CA LEU A 162 6.12 11.61 0.98
C LEU A 162 7.51 11.65 0.38
N ALA A 163 8.34 12.56 0.87
CA ALA A 163 9.76 12.59 0.50
C ALA A 163 10.51 11.53 1.31
N ILE A 164 11.20 10.62 0.60
CA ILE A 164 12.04 9.58 1.20
C ILE A 164 13.51 9.88 0.91
N ILE A 165 14.00 10.97 1.47
CA ILE A 165 15.36 11.44 1.26
C ILE A 165 16.28 10.88 2.35
N GLU A 166 17.54 10.65 1.99
CA GLU A 166 18.58 10.35 2.97
C GLU A 166 18.92 11.56 3.82
#